data_48e7b8f8e3161e6f0faba37f4930453a
#
_entry.id   48e7b8f8e3161e6f0faba37f4930453a
#
_cell.length_a   1.000
_cell.length_b   1.000
_cell.length_c   1.000
_cell.angle_alpha   90.00
_cell.angle_beta   90.00
_cell.angle_gamma   90.00
#
_symmetry.space_group_name_H-M   'P 1'
#
loop_
_entity.id
_entity.type
_entity.pdbx_description
1 polymer ?
#
loop_
_entity_poly.entity_id
_entity_poly.type
_entity_poly.pdbx_seq_one_letter_code
_entity_poly.pdbx_strand_id
1 'polypeptide(L)'
;MKTTSFLASAAKAAFALAAVVMMSAVFTSCSKDSDDDNLPEPKVQTVTLDGVEIKVEKSTLTNVGDNPHYYWLSLELEAGKEATSVLIARETSRHNGKQINLTEQKTKESDGWSVTVLKDSKWLFSGQEAKNDDYKFSSGTMKLNVNPATKDVEVKLTGGEITTPSGLFGDGKKHTLAISYKGIAEK
;
A
#
# COMPACT_ATOMS: atom_id res chain seq x y z
N MET A 1 -76.23 1.54 -7.19
CA MET A 1 -76.24 1.93 -5.76
C MET A 1 -74.99 1.36 -5.09
N LYS A 2 -74.32 2.22 -4.35
CA LYS A 2 -73.27 1.97 -3.37
C LYS A 2 -71.85 1.83 -3.88
N THR A 3 -71.19 2.94 -3.78
CA THR A 3 -69.76 3.24 -3.58
C THR A 3 -69.08 2.45 -2.50
N THR A 4 -67.85 2.01 -2.73
CA THR A 4 -66.90 1.74 -1.67
C THR A 4 -65.50 2.18 -2.08
N SER A 5 -64.91 2.92 -1.20
CA SER A 5 -63.73 3.70 -1.23
C SER A 5 -62.43 2.89 -1.31
N PHE A 6 -61.49 3.39 -2.11
CA PHE A 6 -60.10 2.95 -2.12
C PHE A 6 -59.34 3.61 -0.95
N LEU A 7 -58.77 2.75 -0.08
CA LEU A 7 -57.77 3.20 0.86
C LEU A 7 -56.39 2.92 0.28
N ALA A 8 -55.73 3.97 -0.14
CA ALA A 8 -54.35 3.93 -0.55
C ALA A 8 -53.44 3.76 0.67
N SER A 9 -52.72 2.67 0.74
CA SER A 9 -51.66 2.45 1.71
C SER A 9 -50.36 2.99 1.14
N ALA A 10 -49.92 4.14 1.62
CA ALA A 10 -48.64 4.74 1.29
C ALA A 10 -47.52 4.03 2.07
N ALA A 11 -46.77 3.17 1.39
CA ALA A 11 -45.54 2.61 1.91
C ALA A 11 -44.45 3.70 1.89
N LYS A 12 -44.08 4.21 3.06
CA LYS A 12 -42.96 5.11 3.24
C LYS A 12 -41.66 4.34 3.07
N ALA A 13 -41.02 4.46 1.90
CA ALA A 13 -39.64 4.04 1.72
C ALA A 13 -38.72 5.07 2.41
N ALA A 14 -38.18 4.69 3.53
CA ALA A 14 -37.13 5.46 4.20
C ALA A 14 -35.81 5.24 3.43
N PHE A 15 -35.41 6.21 2.61
CA PHE A 15 -34.06 6.26 2.07
C PHE A 15 -33.12 6.70 3.17
N ALA A 16 -32.35 5.76 3.70
CA ALA A 16 -31.19 6.07 4.52
C ALA A 16 -30.11 6.62 3.58
N LEU A 17 -29.94 7.94 3.52
CA LEU A 17 -28.78 8.58 2.93
C LEU A 17 -27.59 8.29 3.84
N ALA A 18 -26.74 7.34 3.44
CA ALA A 18 -25.40 7.24 3.99
C ALA A 18 -24.60 8.44 3.47
N ALA A 19 -24.42 9.44 4.32
CA ALA A 19 -23.52 10.55 4.06
C ALA A 19 -22.09 10.02 4.06
N VAL A 20 -21.55 9.79 2.88
CA VAL A 20 -20.11 9.59 2.68
C VAL A 20 -19.44 10.93 2.95
N VAL A 21 -18.91 11.11 4.14
CA VAL A 21 -18.04 12.23 4.46
C VAL A 21 -16.73 12.00 3.73
N MET A 22 -16.63 12.54 2.51
CA MET A 22 -15.35 12.71 1.84
C MET A 22 -14.59 13.80 2.60
N MET A 23 -13.72 13.41 3.51
CA MET A 23 -12.67 14.29 4.02
C MET A 23 -11.66 14.51 2.90
N SER A 24 -11.94 15.48 2.05
CA SER A 24 -10.96 16.10 1.18
C SER A 24 -9.95 16.80 2.08
N ALA A 25 -8.80 16.17 2.29
CA ALA A 25 -7.64 16.85 2.84
C ALA A 25 -7.23 17.93 1.83
N VAL A 26 -7.63 19.16 2.11
CA VAL A 26 -7.19 20.35 1.39
C VAL A 26 -5.72 20.52 1.70
N PHE A 27 -4.87 20.10 0.78
CA PHE A 27 -3.46 20.49 0.80
C PHE A 27 -3.40 21.97 0.41
N THR A 28 -3.43 22.87 1.39
CA THR A 28 -3.00 24.24 1.20
C THR A 28 -1.51 24.24 0.88
N SER A 29 -1.19 24.39 -0.39
CA SER A 29 0.14 24.72 -0.87
C SER A 29 0.47 26.13 -0.39
N CYS A 30 1.28 26.24 0.65
CA CYS A 30 2.05 27.44 0.92
C CYS A 30 3.47 27.19 0.40
N SER A 31 3.76 27.82 -0.72
CA SER A 31 5.12 27.97 -1.23
C SER A 31 5.93 28.82 -0.25
N LYS A 32 6.97 28.25 0.33
CA LYS A 32 8.14 29.00 0.77
C LYS A 32 9.36 28.09 0.76
N ASP A 33 10.35 28.51 0.03
CA ASP A 33 11.67 27.90 -0.07
C ASP A 33 12.25 27.63 1.31
N SER A 34 12.56 26.38 1.59
CA SER A 34 13.59 25.92 2.52
C SER A 34 13.77 24.42 2.29
N ASP A 35 14.99 24.04 1.98
CA ASP A 35 15.50 22.68 1.92
C ASP A 35 15.35 22.04 3.33
N ASP A 36 14.21 21.42 3.58
CA ASP A 36 14.01 20.58 4.74
C ASP A 36 13.18 19.36 4.30
N ASP A 37 13.91 18.28 3.98
CA ASP A 37 13.37 16.94 3.65
C ASP A 37 12.63 16.29 4.84
N ASN A 38 11.99 17.10 5.67
CA ASN A 38 11.19 16.65 6.80
C ASN A 38 9.80 16.28 6.32
N LEU A 39 9.71 15.11 5.69
CA LEU A 39 8.41 14.47 5.44
C LEU A 39 7.72 14.30 6.80
N PRO A 40 6.46 14.77 6.97
CA PRO A 40 5.77 14.63 8.24
C PRO A 40 5.79 13.17 8.69
N GLU A 41 6.20 12.94 9.93
CA GLU A 41 6.19 11.60 10.51
C GLU A 41 4.79 10.99 10.40
N PRO A 42 4.70 9.72 10.01
CA PRO A 42 3.40 9.05 9.92
C PRO A 42 2.75 9.05 11.31
N LYS A 43 1.60 9.68 11.42
CA LYS A 43 0.83 9.73 12.67
C LYS A 43 0.18 8.38 12.99
N VAL A 44 0.02 7.53 12.01
CA VAL A 44 -0.67 6.25 12.11
C VAL A 44 0.09 5.22 11.28
N GLN A 45 0.26 4.02 11.83
CA GLN A 45 0.88 2.90 11.13
C GLN A 45 -0.14 2.26 10.18
N THR A 46 -0.20 2.73 8.94
CA THR A 46 -1.22 2.33 7.98
C THR A 46 -0.68 2.01 6.60
N VAL A 47 -1.43 1.19 5.90
CA VAL A 47 -1.37 0.97 4.46
C VAL A 47 -2.69 1.42 3.87
N THR A 48 -2.65 2.25 2.83
CA THR A 48 -3.84 2.60 2.05
C THR A 48 -3.81 1.79 0.75
N LEU A 49 -4.75 0.88 0.60
CA LEU A 49 -4.91 0.03 -0.57
C LEU A 49 -6.25 0.37 -1.24
N ASP A 50 -6.22 0.78 -2.49
CA ASP A 50 -7.40 1.16 -3.29
C ASP A 50 -8.29 2.20 -2.58
N GLY A 51 -7.65 3.18 -1.92
CA GLY A 51 -8.31 4.23 -1.17
C GLY A 51 -8.83 3.81 0.22
N VAL A 52 -8.66 2.56 0.62
CA VAL A 52 -9.03 2.07 1.95
C VAL A 52 -7.80 2.08 2.84
N GLU A 53 -7.85 2.84 3.94
CA GLU A 53 -6.81 2.85 4.97
C GLU A 53 -6.98 1.65 5.90
N ILE A 54 -5.90 0.89 6.08
CA ILE A 54 -5.87 -0.34 6.87
C ILE A 54 -4.67 -0.24 7.82
N LYS A 55 -4.88 -0.51 9.09
CA LYS A 55 -3.83 -0.50 10.11
C LYS A 55 -2.88 -1.68 9.90
N VAL A 56 -1.58 -1.45 10.15
CA VAL A 56 -0.59 -2.52 10.25
C VAL A 56 -0.65 -3.11 11.66
N GLU A 57 -0.97 -4.39 11.77
CA GLU A 57 -1.01 -5.10 13.04
C GLU A 57 0.35 -5.67 13.41
N LYS A 58 1.08 -6.17 12.42
CA LYS A 58 2.35 -6.84 12.64
C LYS A 58 3.31 -6.56 11.49
N SER A 59 4.59 -6.48 11.82
CA SER A 59 5.67 -6.45 10.84
C SER A 59 6.72 -7.50 11.15
N THR A 60 7.24 -8.15 10.13
CA THR A 60 8.27 -9.19 10.23
C THR A 60 9.40 -8.87 9.27
N LEU A 61 10.64 -8.94 9.75
CA LEU A 61 11.83 -8.73 8.94
C LEU A 61 12.65 -10.02 8.86
N THR A 62 12.75 -10.59 7.67
CA THR A 62 13.46 -11.86 7.43
C THR A 62 14.61 -11.64 6.47
N ASN A 63 15.81 -12.09 6.83
CA ASN A 63 16.93 -12.19 5.88
C ASN A 63 16.69 -13.38 4.93
N VAL A 64 16.94 -13.19 3.66
CA VAL A 64 16.61 -14.18 2.63
C VAL A 64 17.87 -14.70 1.94
N GLY A 65 18.02 -16.01 1.97
CA GLY A 65 19.16 -16.70 1.36
C GLY A 65 20.49 -16.39 2.05
N ASP A 66 21.56 -16.52 1.29
CA ASP A 66 22.93 -16.30 1.77
C ASP A 66 23.39 -14.84 1.66
N ASN A 67 22.57 -13.96 1.12
CA ASN A 67 22.90 -12.55 1.00
C ASN A 67 22.56 -11.79 2.30
N PRO A 68 23.56 -11.33 3.09
CA PRO A 68 23.34 -10.66 4.37
C PRO A 68 22.69 -9.29 4.21
N HIS A 69 22.53 -8.80 2.99
CA HIS A 69 21.92 -7.50 2.68
C HIS A 69 20.52 -7.60 2.08
N TYR A 70 20.03 -8.81 1.82
CA TYR A 70 18.71 -9.01 1.21
C TYR A 70 17.66 -9.37 2.25
N TYR A 71 16.63 -8.53 2.39
CA TYR A 71 15.60 -8.69 3.41
C TYR A 71 14.21 -8.64 2.79
N TRP A 72 13.32 -9.43 3.35
CA TRP A 72 11.88 -9.32 3.19
C TRP A 72 11.28 -8.67 4.42
N LEU A 73 10.55 -7.58 4.21
CA LEU A 73 9.69 -6.96 5.18
C LEU A 73 8.25 -7.34 4.85
N SER A 74 7.59 -8.03 5.75
CA SER A 74 6.15 -8.31 5.68
C SER A 74 5.40 -7.37 6.62
N LEU A 75 4.37 -6.72 6.10
CA LEU A 75 3.40 -5.96 6.88
C LEU A 75 2.08 -6.71 6.84
N GLU A 76 1.66 -7.26 7.97
CA GLU A 76 0.35 -7.90 8.14
C GLU A 76 -0.65 -6.81 8.51
N LEU A 77 -1.72 -6.70 7.72
CA LEU A 77 -2.72 -5.67 7.90
C LEU A 77 -3.87 -6.20 8.74
N GLU A 78 -4.53 -5.29 9.49
CA GLU A 78 -5.69 -5.61 10.26
C GLU A 78 -6.73 -6.32 9.39
N ALA A 79 -6.93 -7.59 9.72
CA ALA A 79 -7.83 -8.45 8.97
C ALA A 79 -9.26 -8.24 9.46
N GLY A 80 -10.10 -7.72 8.60
CA GLY A 80 -11.52 -7.98 8.76
C GLY A 80 -11.79 -9.49 8.58
N LYS A 81 -12.44 -9.85 7.46
CA LYS A 81 -12.66 -11.28 7.12
C LYS A 81 -11.55 -11.86 6.22
N GLU A 82 -10.65 -11.06 5.73
CA GLU A 82 -9.68 -11.39 4.68
C GLU A 82 -8.28 -10.91 5.08
N ALA A 83 -7.37 -11.85 5.28
CA ALA A 83 -5.98 -11.53 5.60
C ALA A 83 -5.31 -10.81 4.43
N THR A 84 -4.80 -9.62 4.68
CA THR A 84 -4.07 -8.83 3.70
C THR A 84 -2.65 -8.61 4.19
N SER A 85 -1.67 -8.74 3.30
CA SER A 85 -0.28 -8.46 3.62
C SER A 85 0.41 -7.72 2.50
N VAL A 86 1.38 -6.87 2.88
CA VAL A 86 2.31 -6.23 1.95
C VAL A 86 3.69 -6.79 2.20
N LEU A 87 4.31 -7.32 1.16
CA LEU A 87 5.67 -7.85 1.18
C LEU A 87 6.59 -6.91 0.41
N ILE A 88 7.66 -6.44 1.05
CA ILE A 88 8.67 -5.60 0.44
C ILE A 88 10.00 -6.33 0.49
N ALA A 89 10.50 -6.74 -0.66
CA ALA A 89 11.82 -7.34 -0.79
C ALA A 89 12.83 -6.30 -1.26
N ARG A 90 14.08 -6.36 -0.76
CA ARG A 90 15.08 -5.35 -1.09
C ARG A 90 16.51 -5.72 -0.71
N GLU A 91 17.42 -5.11 -1.43
CA GLU A 91 18.85 -5.08 -1.16
C GLU A 91 19.20 -3.82 -0.32
N THR A 92 19.55 -4.01 0.97
CA THR A 92 19.77 -2.88 1.89
C THR A 92 21.00 -2.04 1.53
N SER A 93 22.04 -2.61 0.96
CA SER A 93 23.24 -1.88 0.59
C SER A 93 22.97 -0.85 -0.51
N ARG A 94 21.96 -1.07 -1.34
CA ARG A 94 21.64 -0.23 -2.50
C ARG A 94 20.57 0.81 -2.20
N HIS A 95 19.56 0.46 -1.42
CA HIS A 95 18.32 1.24 -1.32
C HIS A 95 18.06 1.86 0.05
N ASN A 96 18.82 1.44 1.11
CA ASN A 96 18.53 1.90 2.48
C ASN A 96 18.62 3.41 2.62
N GLY A 97 17.53 4.04 3.08
CA GLY A 97 17.43 5.48 3.28
C GLY A 97 17.31 6.32 2.01
N LYS A 98 17.40 5.70 0.84
CA LYS A 98 17.28 6.41 -0.44
C LYS A 98 15.82 6.46 -0.91
N GLN A 99 15.48 7.55 -1.59
CA GLN A 99 14.23 7.63 -2.31
C GLN A 99 14.31 6.81 -3.59
N ILE A 100 13.31 5.96 -3.80
CA ILE A 100 13.16 5.09 -4.95
C ILE A 100 12.00 5.62 -5.78
N ASN A 101 12.22 5.85 -7.07
CA ASN A 101 11.17 6.09 -8.03
C ASN A 101 10.64 4.73 -8.52
N LEU A 102 9.39 4.40 -8.22
CA LEU A 102 8.82 3.10 -8.54
C LEU A 102 8.59 2.88 -10.04
N THR A 103 8.62 3.96 -10.84
CA THR A 103 8.49 3.85 -12.31
C THR A 103 9.80 3.49 -13.00
N GLU A 104 10.93 3.58 -12.28
CA GLU A 104 12.25 3.27 -12.83
C GLU A 104 12.54 1.78 -12.69
N GLN A 105 12.75 1.13 -13.81
CA GLN A 105 13.20 -0.24 -13.87
C GLN A 105 14.64 -0.31 -14.38
N LYS A 106 15.44 -1.16 -13.73
CA LYS A 106 16.82 -1.43 -14.11
C LYS A 106 16.94 -2.80 -14.77
N THR A 107 17.78 -2.87 -15.78
CA THR A 107 18.01 -4.12 -16.50
C THR A 107 18.71 -5.14 -15.63
N LYS A 108 18.12 -6.33 -15.48
CA LYS A 108 18.73 -7.61 -15.11
C LYS A 108 19.22 -7.84 -13.69
N GLU A 109 18.82 -7.08 -12.68
CA GLU A 109 19.27 -7.44 -11.32
C GLU A 109 18.11 -8.03 -10.51
N SER A 110 18.26 -9.31 -10.15
CA SER A 110 17.32 -10.04 -9.29
C SER A 110 17.27 -9.50 -7.86
N ASP A 111 18.26 -8.69 -7.48
CA ASP A 111 18.48 -8.21 -6.11
C ASP A 111 17.97 -6.77 -5.90
N GLY A 112 17.06 -6.32 -6.70
CA GLY A 112 16.41 -5.02 -6.59
C GLY A 112 15.33 -4.96 -5.50
N TRP A 113 14.53 -3.91 -5.54
CA TRP A 113 13.33 -3.84 -4.73
C TRP A 113 12.16 -4.56 -5.42
N SER A 114 11.25 -5.08 -4.61
CA SER A 114 9.91 -5.47 -5.05
C SER A 114 8.88 -5.11 -3.99
N VAL A 115 7.67 -4.82 -4.43
CA VAL A 115 6.50 -4.57 -3.57
C VAL A 115 5.37 -5.44 -4.07
N THR A 116 4.86 -6.27 -3.19
CA THR A 116 3.83 -7.25 -3.50
C THR A 116 2.69 -7.14 -2.50
N VAL A 117 1.46 -7.22 -2.97
CA VAL A 117 0.28 -7.27 -2.10
C VAL A 117 -0.47 -8.57 -2.33
N LEU A 118 -0.74 -9.26 -1.22
CA LEU A 118 -1.54 -10.46 -1.17
C LEU A 118 -2.81 -10.21 -0.35
N LYS A 119 -3.92 -10.80 -0.79
CA LYS A 119 -5.18 -10.83 -0.07
C LYS A 119 -5.72 -12.25 -0.11
N ASP A 120 -6.02 -12.87 1.04
CA ASP A 120 -6.44 -14.27 1.14
C ASP A 120 -5.51 -15.25 0.41
N SER A 121 -4.20 -15.06 0.56
CA SER A 121 -3.15 -15.82 -0.11
C SER A 121 -3.17 -15.72 -1.64
N LYS A 122 -3.94 -14.78 -2.22
CA LYS A 122 -3.94 -14.48 -3.64
C LYS A 122 -3.18 -13.18 -3.90
N TRP A 123 -2.42 -13.18 -4.98
CA TRP A 123 -1.71 -11.99 -5.45
C TRP A 123 -2.69 -10.98 -6.01
N LEU A 124 -2.69 -9.76 -5.49
CA LEU A 124 -3.38 -8.64 -6.12
C LEU A 124 -2.47 -8.00 -7.16
N PHE A 125 -1.22 -7.77 -6.78
CA PHE A 125 -0.19 -7.27 -7.69
C PHE A 125 1.22 -7.52 -7.13
N SER A 126 2.20 -7.41 -8.03
CA SER A 126 3.62 -7.34 -7.70
C SER A 126 4.30 -6.32 -8.60
N GLY A 127 5.05 -5.41 -8.02
CA GLY A 127 5.89 -4.45 -8.73
C GLY A 127 7.36 -4.65 -8.37
N GLN A 128 8.29 -4.42 -9.30
CA GLN A 128 9.70 -4.70 -9.09
C GLN A 128 10.64 -3.76 -9.85
N GLU A 129 11.89 -3.66 -9.36
CA GLU A 129 12.94 -2.90 -10.01
C GLU A 129 13.47 -3.58 -11.29
N ALA A 130 13.47 -4.91 -11.31
CA ALA A 130 13.91 -5.66 -12.48
C ALA A 130 13.02 -5.37 -13.69
N LYS A 131 13.64 -5.14 -14.86
CA LYS A 131 12.91 -4.78 -16.09
C LYS A 131 11.95 -5.88 -16.52
N ASN A 132 10.68 -5.60 -16.31
CA ASN A 132 9.57 -6.38 -16.81
C ASN A 132 8.33 -5.47 -16.83
N ASP A 133 7.80 -5.15 -17.99
CA ASP A 133 6.70 -4.20 -18.15
C ASP A 133 5.41 -4.66 -17.44
N ASP A 134 5.23 -5.96 -17.23
CA ASP A 134 4.09 -6.54 -16.51
C ASP A 134 4.12 -6.23 -15.00
N TYR A 135 5.28 -5.86 -14.46
CA TYR A 135 5.51 -5.60 -13.03
C TYR A 135 6.02 -4.18 -12.75
N LYS A 136 5.62 -3.25 -13.58
CA LYS A 136 6.03 -1.85 -13.49
C LYS A 136 4.95 -1.00 -12.84
N PHE A 137 5.33 -0.22 -11.82
CA PHE A 137 4.47 0.85 -11.35
C PHE A 137 4.36 1.96 -12.41
N SER A 138 3.16 2.48 -12.61
CA SER A 138 2.91 3.64 -13.48
C SER A 138 3.21 4.97 -12.77
N SER A 139 3.18 4.98 -11.43
CA SER A 139 3.54 6.13 -10.61
C SER A 139 4.01 5.69 -9.22
N GLY A 140 4.56 6.62 -8.46
CA GLY A 140 4.86 6.47 -7.04
C GLY A 140 6.34 6.55 -6.69
N THR A 141 6.57 6.84 -5.41
CA THR A 141 7.89 6.84 -4.80
C THR A 141 7.88 6.05 -3.50
N MET A 142 9.01 5.46 -3.17
CA MET A 142 9.21 4.73 -1.91
C MET A 142 10.50 5.15 -1.24
N LYS A 143 10.47 5.35 0.09
CA LYS A 143 11.64 5.43 0.94
C LYS A 143 11.52 4.37 2.01
N LEU A 144 12.59 3.62 2.22
CA LEU A 144 12.61 2.53 3.16
C LEU A 144 13.93 2.57 3.94
N ASN A 145 13.83 2.65 5.27
CA ASN A 145 14.93 2.50 6.20
C ASN A 145 14.77 1.20 6.95
N VAL A 146 15.83 0.41 7.01
CA VAL A 146 15.88 -0.81 7.82
C VAL A 146 17.20 -0.86 8.55
N ASN A 147 17.15 -1.10 9.84
CA ASN A 147 18.31 -1.49 10.64
C ASN A 147 18.19 -2.98 10.99
N PRO A 148 18.94 -3.86 10.32
CA PRO A 148 18.83 -5.30 10.56
C PRO A 148 19.22 -5.73 11.99
N ALA A 149 20.08 -4.96 12.66
CA ALA A 149 20.54 -5.29 14.02
C ALA A 149 19.48 -4.98 15.07
N THR A 150 18.83 -3.82 14.99
CA THR A 150 17.78 -3.39 15.92
C THR A 150 16.38 -3.76 15.45
N LYS A 151 16.25 -4.09 14.15
CA LYS A 151 14.99 -4.34 13.43
C LYS A 151 14.07 -3.12 13.34
N ASP A 152 14.63 -1.94 13.54
CA ASP A 152 13.91 -0.72 13.25
C ASP A 152 13.62 -0.65 11.74
N VAL A 153 12.37 -0.39 11.43
CA VAL A 153 11.86 -0.28 10.07
C VAL A 153 11.05 0.98 9.92
N GLU A 154 11.29 1.72 8.86
CA GLU A 154 10.47 2.84 8.44
C GLU A 154 10.21 2.74 6.94
N VAL A 155 8.93 2.75 6.56
CA VAL A 155 8.49 2.69 5.16
C VAL A 155 7.59 3.87 4.88
N LYS A 156 7.91 4.61 3.83
CA LYS A 156 7.00 5.58 3.23
C LYS A 156 6.89 5.28 1.73
N LEU A 157 5.71 4.90 1.27
CA LEU A 157 5.36 4.76 -0.14
C LEU A 157 4.19 5.70 -0.42
N THR A 158 4.32 6.52 -1.45
CA THR A 158 3.31 7.51 -1.82
C THR A 158 2.99 7.40 -3.31
N GLY A 159 1.70 7.52 -3.65
CA GLY A 159 1.22 7.58 -5.02
C GLY A 159 1.54 6.36 -5.87
N GLY A 160 1.72 5.19 -5.25
CA GLY A 160 1.94 3.94 -5.99
C GLY A 160 0.69 3.56 -6.78
N GLU A 161 0.85 3.36 -8.09
CA GLU A 161 -0.19 2.90 -8.99
C GLU A 161 0.37 1.81 -9.90
N ILE A 162 -0.33 0.68 -9.99
CA ILE A 162 0.14 -0.50 -10.72
C ILE A 162 -1.03 -1.29 -11.29
N THR A 163 -0.79 -1.92 -12.45
CA THR A 163 -1.66 -2.96 -13.00
C THR A 163 -0.78 -4.14 -13.36
N THR A 164 -0.90 -5.25 -12.64
CA THR A 164 -0.20 -6.49 -12.94
C THR A 164 -1.17 -7.44 -13.66
N PRO A 165 -0.80 -8.03 -14.80
CA PRO A 165 -1.67 -8.94 -15.53
C PRO A 165 -2.20 -10.08 -14.66
N SER A 166 -3.40 -10.55 -14.94
CA SER A 166 -3.98 -11.71 -14.26
C SER A 166 -3.13 -12.96 -14.48
N GLY A 167 -2.88 -13.71 -13.41
CA GLY A 167 -2.04 -14.91 -13.45
C GLY A 167 -1.27 -15.11 -12.17
N LEU A 168 0.03 -15.41 -12.26
CA LEU A 168 0.84 -15.79 -11.09
C LEU A 168 1.01 -14.66 -10.04
N PHE A 169 1.06 -13.39 -10.45
CA PHE A 169 1.44 -12.28 -9.57
C PHE A 169 0.49 -11.08 -9.63
N GLY A 170 -0.72 -11.26 -10.16
CA GLY A 170 -1.70 -10.18 -10.23
C GLY A 170 -3.11 -10.67 -10.51
N ASP A 171 -4.09 -9.81 -10.30
CA ASP A 171 -5.51 -10.06 -10.58
C ASP A 171 -6.00 -9.36 -11.87
N GLY A 172 -5.14 -8.65 -12.57
CA GLY A 172 -5.44 -7.94 -13.81
C GLY A 172 -6.09 -6.57 -13.61
N LYS A 173 -6.23 -6.11 -12.39
CA LYS A 173 -6.85 -4.81 -12.10
C LYS A 173 -5.81 -3.75 -11.78
N LYS A 174 -6.24 -2.51 -11.89
CA LYS A 174 -5.48 -1.36 -11.43
C LYS A 174 -5.63 -1.23 -9.92
N HIS A 175 -4.50 -1.09 -9.24
CA HIS A 175 -4.42 -0.89 -7.79
C HIS A 175 -3.67 0.39 -7.44
N THR A 176 -4.04 0.99 -6.31
CA THR A 176 -3.32 2.10 -5.71
C THR A 176 -2.80 1.69 -4.34
N LEU A 177 -1.57 2.13 -4.02
CA LEU A 177 -0.90 1.80 -2.77
C LEU A 177 -0.22 3.04 -2.17
N ALA A 178 -0.46 3.25 -0.87
CA ALA A 178 0.37 4.12 -0.05
C ALA A 178 0.69 3.41 1.27
N ILE A 179 1.89 3.64 1.81
CA ILE A 179 2.36 3.03 3.06
C ILE A 179 2.95 4.13 3.94
N SER A 180 2.57 4.13 5.20
CA SER A 180 3.13 4.99 6.23
C SER A 180 3.34 4.14 7.48
N TYR A 181 4.53 3.58 7.64
CA TYR A 181 4.85 2.64 8.72
C TYR A 181 6.20 2.96 9.35
N LYS A 182 6.26 2.93 10.69
CA LYS A 182 7.49 3.01 11.48
C LYS A 182 7.34 2.15 12.72
N GLY A 183 8.26 1.22 12.94
CA GLY A 183 8.19 0.31 14.08
C GLY A 183 9.38 -0.63 14.18
N ILE A 184 9.32 -1.52 15.16
CA ILE A 184 10.28 -2.61 15.33
C ILE A 184 9.64 -3.88 14.77
N ALA A 185 10.26 -4.49 13.77
CA ALA A 185 9.78 -5.72 13.18
C ALA A 185 10.13 -6.94 14.05
N GLU A 186 9.28 -7.95 14.03
CA GLU A 186 9.56 -9.25 14.64
C GLU A 186 10.55 -10.07 13.80
N LYS A 187 10.97 -11.21 14.35
CA LYS A 187 11.78 -12.22 13.64
C LYS A 187 10.92 -13.07 12.75
#